data_73fa3384ab51b140efa7d9f92c977521
#
_entry.id   73fa3384ab51b140efa7d9f92c977521
#
_cell.length_a   1.000
_cell.length_b   1.000
_cell.length_c   1.000
_cell.angle_alpha   90.00
_cell.angle_beta   90.00
_cell.angle_gamma   90.00
#
_symmetry.space_group_name_H-M   'P 1'
#
loop_
_entity.id
_entity.type
_entity.pdbx_description
1 polymer ?
#
loop_
_entity_poly.entity_id
_entity_poly.type
_entity_poly.pdbx_seq_one_letter_code
_entity_poly.pdbx_strand_id
1 'polypeptide(L)'
;MLRVLYGGSPAVSAKALELILKDSAMSASIPEEEYKVVGVLTNPPTAQGRHKDLIPTDVEQYVRIWNEAREDNIQVFTPDHIFAQDREAISALNPDIFVCFAYGHILGPKFFSMFKYGGINLHPSLLPKYRGATPVNAAILNRDEETGLTIQKMSLAMDEGDIIFQQATRLTGTETADKVLYNSAVYGGSHITTILRGISRTGEMPKSTPQVGEPSYCSIIKKEDGLINWNDSAEKIDAQIRAYTPWPGCFTHSNGVQLKIIKARDANKIAAQDPNIVKNTNAVPGTILEYNKQRGILIQTGDGVLIATELQWQAKKSMDYKSFMNGARNFIGTVLE
;
A
#
# COMPACT_ATOMS: atom_id res chain seq x y z
N MET A 1 4.02 8.88 -31.13
CA MET A 1 3.61 9.23 -29.75
C MET A 1 2.66 8.19 -29.23
N LEU A 2 3.00 7.52 -28.12
CA LEU A 2 2.17 6.50 -27.47
C LEU A 2 1.14 7.18 -26.52
N ARG A 3 -0.12 6.77 -26.55
CA ARG A 3 -1.20 7.34 -25.75
C ARG A 3 -1.57 6.40 -24.57
N VAL A 4 -1.48 6.91 -23.36
CA VAL A 4 -1.61 6.12 -22.13
C VAL A 4 -2.89 6.50 -21.39
N LEU A 5 -3.70 5.50 -21.03
CA LEU A 5 -4.71 5.63 -19.97
C LEU A 5 -4.09 5.08 -18.68
N TYR A 6 -4.17 5.87 -17.59
CA TYR A 6 -3.69 5.44 -16.28
C TYR A 6 -4.86 5.08 -15.35
N GLY A 7 -4.76 3.98 -14.61
CA GLY A 7 -5.77 3.53 -13.64
C GLY A 7 -5.20 3.44 -12.23
N GLY A 8 -5.85 4.12 -11.26
CA GLY A 8 -5.44 4.07 -9.87
C GLY A 8 -6.15 5.09 -9.00
N SER A 9 -6.07 4.95 -7.67
CA SER A 9 -6.86 5.81 -6.77
C SER A 9 -6.07 6.38 -5.58
N PRO A 10 -5.31 5.60 -4.77
CA PRO A 10 -4.70 6.09 -3.54
C PRO A 10 -3.43 6.92 -3.79
N ALA A 11 -2.93 7.55 -2.75
CA ALA A 11 -1.73 8.40 -2.75
C ALA A 11 -0.49 7.72 -3.37
N VAL A 12 -0.30 6.43 -3.14
CA VAL A 12 0.81 5.68 -3.75
C VAL A 12 0.65 5.56 -5.26
N SER A 13 -0.59 5.43 -5.75
CA SER A 13 -0.88 5.46 -7.18
C SER A 13 -0.65 6.85 -7.77
N ALA A 14 -1.08 7.92 -7.08
CA ALA A 14 -0.78 9.30 -7.48
C ALA A 14 0.73 9.56 -7.54
N LYS A 15 1.52 8.94 -6.64
CA LYS A 15 3.00 9.04 -6.67
C LYS A 15 3.61 8.37 -7.90
N ALA A 16 3.14 7.20 -8.29
CA ALA A 16 3.60 6.54 -9.53
C ALA A 16 3.20 7.38 -10.76
N LEU A 17 1.96 7.88 -10.80
CA LEU A 17 1.48 8.76 -11.87
C LEU A 17 2.31 10.05 -11.97
N GLU A 18 2.70 10.65 -10.84
CA GLU A 18 3.58 11.82 -10.81
C GLU A 18 4.87 11.58 -11.61
N LEU A 19 5.51 10.43 -11.39
CA LEU A 19 6.75 10.07 -12.10
C LEU A 19 6.49 9.89 -13.59
N ILE A 20 5.41 9.20 -13.95
CA ILE A 20 5.01 8.96 -15.34
C ILE A 20 4.71 10.28 -16.05
N LEU A 21 4.00 11.22 -15.42
CA LEU A 21 3.68 12.50 -16.02
C LEU A 21 4.91 13.40 -16.18
N LYS A 22 5.80 13.44 -15.20
CA LYS A 22 7.06 14.19 -15.29
C LYS A 22 7.95 13.66 -16.41
N ASP A 23 8.05 12.33 -16.52
CA ASP A 23 8.82 11.69 -17.59
C ASP A 23 8.18 11.89 -18.96
N SER A 24 6.85 11.80 -19.06
CA SER A 24 6.09 12.11 -20.28
C SER A 24 6.40 13.53 -20.81
N ALA A 25 6.41 14.52 -19.92
CA ALA A 25 6.77 15.89 -20.29
C ALA A 25 8.22 16.02 -20.77
N MET A 26 9.14 15.21 -20.26
CA MET A 26 10.53 15.16 -20.71
C MET A 26 10.67 14.41 -22.05
N SER A 27 9.90 13.33 -22.25
CA SER A 27 9.95 12.50 -23.47
C SER A 27 9.47 13.27 -24.71
N ALA A 28 8.70 14.33 -24.57
CA ALA A 28 8.25 15.19 -25.66
C ALA A 28 9.42 15.81 -26.48
N SER A 29 10.62 15.87 -25.91
CA SER A 29 11.84 16.29 -26.60
C SER A 29 12.51 15.18 -27.45
N ILE A 30 12.02 13.94 -27.36
CA ILE A 30 12.56 12.75 -28.04
C ILE A 30 11.41 12.08 -28.80
N PRO A 31 11.13 12.44 -30.06
CA PRO A 31 9.91 12.03 -30.77
C PRO A 31 9.70 10.52 -30.85
N GLU A 32 10.77 9.71 -30.99
CA GLU A 32 10.70 8.26 -31.02
C GLU A 32 10.38 7.61 -29.67
N GLU A 33 10.57 8.32 -28.57
CA GLU A 33 10.26 7.86 -27.20
C GLU A 33 9.06 8.58 -26.58
N GLU A 34 8.42 9.46 -27.34
CA GLU A 34 7.33 10.29 -26.84
C GLU A 34 6.10 9.45 -26.48
N TYR A 35 5.62 9.66 -25.27
CA TYR A 35 4.31 9.16 -24.84
C TYR A 35 3.55 10.23 -24.07
N LYS A 36 2.23 10.13 -24.02
CA LYS A 36 1.37 11.06 -23.30
C LYS A 36 0.29 10.35 -22.51
N VAL A 37 0.10 10.69 -21.23
CA VAL A 37 -1.08 10.30 -20.46
C VAL A 37 -2.24 11.16 -20.92
N VAL A 38 -3.25 10.54 -21.53
CA VAL A 38 -4.40 11.22 -22.13
C VAL A 38 -5.63 11.22 -21.23
N GLY A 39 -5.67 10.31 -20.25
CA GLY A 39 -6.74 10.22 -19.28
C GLY A 39 -6.34 9.39 -18.07
N VAL A 40 -7.08 9.57 -16.99
CA VAL A 40 -6.98 8.75 -15.78
C VAL A 40 -8.33 8.14 -15.44
N LEU A 41 -8.30 6.90 -14.97
CA LEU A 41 -9.45 6.16 -14.47
C LEU A 41 -9.24 5.96 -12.96
N THR A 42 -10.14 6.49 -12.16
CA THR A 42 -10.02 6.46 -10.69
C THR A 42 -11.38 6.21 -10.05
N ASN A 43 -11.39 5.89 -8.76
CA ASN A 43 -12.65 5.68 -8.04
C ASN A 43 -13.41 6.99 -7.85
N PRO A 44 -14.73 6.94 -7.71
CA PRO A 44 -15.51 8.14 -7.42
C PRO A 44 -15.16 8.73 -6.06
N PRO A 45 -15.42 10.03 -5.86
CA PRO A 45 -15.23 10.70 -4.58
C PRO A 45 -15.99 10.00 -3.45
N THR A 46 -15.38 9.87 -2.29
CA THR A 46 -15.98 9.21 -1.12
C THR A 46 -16.26 10.21 -0.01
N ALA A 47 -17.35 9.97 0.73
CA ALA A 47 -17.71 10.80 1.88
C ALA A 47 -16.71 10.61 3.02
N GLN A 48 -16.04 11.68 3.46
CA GLN A 48 -15.06 11.65 4.54
C GLN A 48 -15.35 12.69 5.61
N GLY A 49 -14.79 12.46 6.79
CA GLY A 49 -14.93 13.38 7.92
C GLY A 49 -16.33 13.40 8.55
N ARG A 50 -16.52 14.32 9.50
CA ARG A 50 -17.78 14.45 10.24
C ARG A 50 -18.92 15.04 9.40
N HIS A 51 -18.58 15.87 8.42
CA HIS A 51 -19.54 16.55 7.53
C HIS A 51 -19.88 15.72 6.28
N LYS A 52 -19.23 14.54 6.11
CA LYS A 52 -19.40 13.66 4.93
C LYS A 52 -19.15 14.37 3.61
N ASP A 53 -18.18 15.28 3.58
CA ASP A 53 -17.77 15.95 2.36
C ASP A 53 -17.25 14.91 1.37
N LEU A 54 -17.63 15.04 0.10
CA LEU A 54 -17.17 14.17 -0.98
C LEU A 54 -15.73 14.59 -1.34
N ILE A 55 -14.78 13.74 -1.00
CA ILE A 55 -13.36 13.98 -1.27
C ILE A 55 -12.94 13.13 -2.48
N PRO A 56 -12.42 13.76 -3.54
CA PRO A 56 -11.83 13.07 -4.69
C PRO A 56 -10.65 12.19 -4.26
N THR A 57 -10.34 11.17 -5.09
CA THR A 57 -9.14 10.35 -4.88
C THR A 57 -7.86 11.17 -5.01
N ASP A 58 -6.77 10.67 -4.43
CA ASP A 58 -5.46 11.34 -4.54
C ASP A 58 -5.00 11.47 -6.01
N VAL A 59 -5.31 10.47 -6.85
CA VAL A 59 -5.04 10.52 -8.29
C VAL A 59 -5.82 11.65 -8.98
N GLU A 60 -7.13 11.77 -8.70
CA GLU A 60 -7.94 12.85 -9.25
C GLU A 60 -7.44 14.23 -8.80
N GLN A 61 -7.15 14.40 -7.50
CA GLN A 61 -6.63 15.66 -6.97
C GLN A 61 -5.30 16.02 -7.63
N TYR A 62 -4.40 15.05 -7.79
CA TYR A 62 -3.10 15.29 -8.42
C TYR A 62 -3.25 15.72 -9.88
N VAL A 63 -4.14 15.07 -10.66
CA VAL A 63 -4.35 15.42 -12.08
C VAL A 63 -4.99 16.80 -12.23
N ARG A 64 -5.92 17.17 -11.37
CA ARG A 64 -6.50 18.54 -11.39
C ARG A 64 -5.41 19.60 -11.20
N ILE A 65 -4.54 19.42 -10.19
CA ILE A 65 -3.39 20.33 -9.94
C ILE A 65 -2.43 20.34 -11.13
N TRP A 66 -2.14 19.17 -11.71
CA TRP A 66 -1.28 19.07 -12.88
C TRP A 66 -1.81 19.82 -14.09
N ASN A 67 -3.10 19.64 -14.40
CA ASN A 67 -3.76 20.30 -15.53
C ASN A 67 -3.75 21.83 -15.36
N GLU A 68 -4.09 22.34 -14.18
CA GLU A 68 -4.05 23.77 -13.87
C GLU A 68 -2.64 24.35 -14.02
N ALA A 69 -1.62 23.67 -13.49
CA ALA A 69 -0.25 24.17 -13.50
C ALA A 69 0.43 24.15 -14.89
N ARG A 70 -0.06 23.34 -15.82
CA ARG A 70 0.56 23.11 -17.13
C ARG A 70 -0.34 23.38 -18.32
N GLU A 71 -1.54 23.87 -18.09
CA GLU A 71 -2.56 24.07 -19.12
C GLU A 71 -2.80 22.77 -19.94
N ASP A 72 -2.64 21.60 -19.27
CA ASP A 72 -2.83 20.30 -19.87
C ASP A 72 -4.30 19.87 -19.79
N ASN A 73 -4.70 18.86 -20.52
CA ASN A 73 -6.08 18.39 -20.56
C ASN A 73 -6.15 16.87 -20.40
N ILE A 74 -5.61 16.36 -19.29
CA ILE A 74 -5.76 14.96 -18.92
C ILE A 74 -7.19 14.77 -18.41
N GLN A 75 -7.97 13.93 -19.09
CA GLN A 75 -9.37 13.66 -18.69
C GLN A 75 -9.43 12.74 -17.48
N VAL A 76 -10.36 13.01 -16.57
CA VAL A 76 -10.58 12.21 -15.35
C VAL A 76 -11.91 11.48 -15.47
N PHE A 77 -11.87 10.15 -15.32
CA PHE A 77 -13.03 9.27 -15.29
C PHE A 77 -13.16 8.65 -13.90
N THR A 78 -14.37 8.79 -13.32
CA THR A 78 -14.66 8.32 -11.95
C THR A 78 -15.92 7.45 -11.90
N PRO A 79 -16.05 6.39 -12.74
CA PRO A 79 -17.23 5.56 -12.73
C PRO A 79 -17.23 4.58 -11.55
N ASP A 80 -18.41 4.32 -10.95
CA ASP A 80 -18.58 3.21 -10.01
C ASP A 80 -18.43 1.86 -10.72
N HIS A 81 -18.95 1.78 -11.94
CA HIS A 81 -18.81 0.64 -12.85
C HIS A 81 -18.60 1.16 -14.27
N ILE A 82 -17.74 0.47 -15.02
CA ILE A 82 -17.41 0.87 -16.40
C ILE A 82 -18.51 0.35 -17.35
N PHE A 83 -19.44 1.22 -17.72
CA PHE A 83 -20.48 0.92 -18.70
C PHE A 83 -20.03 1.21 -20.14
N ALA A 84 -20.96 1.05 -21.10
CA ALA A 84 -20.68 1.29 -22.52
C ALA A 84 -20.29 2.75 -22.78
N GLN A 85 -21.02 3.69 -22.20
CA GLN A 85 -20.78 5.12 -22.33
C GLN A 85 -19.38 5.54 -21.82
N ASP A 86 -18.93 4.92 -20.72
CA ASP A 86 -17.59 5.21 -20.18
C ASP A 86 -16.49 4.69 -21.12
N ARG A 87 -16.70 3.49 -21.68
CA ARG A 87 -15.78 2.93 -22.69
C ARG A 87 -15.76 3.77 -23.97
N GLU A 88 -16.89 4.29 -24.43
CA GLU A 88 -16.96 5.19 -25.57
C GLU A 88 -16.18 6.49 -25.31
N ALA A 89 -16.40 7.11 -24.15
CA ALA A 89 -15.68 8.32 -23.75
C ALA A 89 -14.17 8.08 -23.61
N ILE A 90 -13.76 6.97 -23.03
CA ILE A 90 -12.35 6.58 -22.95
C ILE A 90 -11.78 6.29 -24.35
N SER A 91 -12.52 5.54 -25.19
CA SER A 91 -12.07 5.21 -26.55
C SER A 91 -11.89 6.45 -27.44
N ALA A 92 -12.68 7.52 -27.21
CA ALA A 92 -12.54 8.78 -27.92
C ALA A 92 -11.17 9.45 -27.70
N LEU A 93 -10.47 9.09 -26.60
CA LEU A 93 -9.09 9.50 -26.35
C LEU A 93 -8.06 8.71 -27.16
N ASN A 94 -8.49 7.65 -27.87
CA ASN A 94 -7.61 6.74 -28.60
C ASN A 94 -6.39 6.27 -27.76
N PRO A 95 -6.56 5.69 -26.58
CA PRO A 95 -5.45 5.19 -25.78
C PRO A 95 -4.88 3.91 -26.39
N ASP A 96 -3.55 3.81 -26.44
CA ASP A 96 -2.85 2.65 -26.98
C ASP A 96 -2.58 1.56 -25.92
N ILE A 97 -2.43 2.00 -24.65
CA ILE A 97 -2.09 1.12 -23.53
C ILE A 97 -2.78 1.58 -22.25
N PHE A 98 -3.16 0.61 -21.41
CA PHE A 98 -3.63 0.87 -20.04
C PHE A 98 -2.52 0.57 -19.03
N VAL A 99 -2.23 1.51 -18.12
CA VAL A 99 -1.29 1.33 -17.01
C VAL A 99 -2.07 1.36 -15.72
N CYS A 100 -1.97 0.31 -14.91
CA CYS A 100 -2.73 0.16 -13.67
C CYS A 100 -1.82 0.08 -12.44
N PHE A 101 -2.19 0.82 -11.40
CA PHE A 101 -1.64 0.64 -10.07
C PHE A 101 -2.67 0.99 -8.99
N ALA A 102 -3.11 -0.01 -8.23
CA ALA A 102 -4.06 0.14 -7.13
C ALA A 102 -5.37 0.85 -7.52
N TYR A 103 -6.00 0.39 -8.59
CA TYR A 103 -7.32 0.87 -9.05
C TYR A 103 -8.47 0.20 -8.28
N GLY A 104 -8.37 -1.12 -8.05
CA GLY A 104 -9.29 -1.87 -7.18
C GLY A 104 -10.56 -2.37 -7.85
N HIS A 105 -10.76 -2.18 -9.17
CA HIS A 105 -11.89 -2.71 -9.91
C HIS A 105 -11.49 -3.83 -10.86
N ILE A 106 -12.41 -4.79 -11.05
CA ILE A 106 -12.25 -5.86 -12.03
C ILE A 106 -12.60 -5.29 -13.42
N LEU A 107 -11.69 -5.48 -14.36
CA LEU A 107 -11.80 -5.01 -15.74
C LEU A 107 -12.11 -6.19 -16.67
N GLY A 108 -13.17 -6.08 -17.45
CA GLY A 108 -13.61 -7.14 -18.33
C GLY A 108 -12.95 -7.09 -19.73
N PRO A 109 -13.18 -8.12 -20.55
CA PRO A 109 -12.54 -8.25 -21.88
C PRO A 109 -12.87 -7.08 -22.82
N LYS A 110 -14.09 -6.51 -22.73
CA LYS A 110 -14.47 -5.33 -23.53
C LYS A 110 -13.68 -4.07 -23.19
N PHE A 111 -13.14 -3.98 -21.97
CA PHE A 111 -12.23 -2.89 -21.59
C PHE A 111 -10.86 -3.09 -22.21
N PHE A 112 -10.29 -4.28 -22.07
CA PHE A 112 -8.94 -4.57 -22.62
C PHE A 112 -8.89 -4.50 -24.14
N SER A 113 -9.99 -4.82 -24.86
CA SER A 113 -10.04 -4.75 -26.31
C SER A 113 -9.94 -3.32 -26.90
N MET A 114 -10.02 -2.29 -26.04
CA MET A 114 -9.85 -0.90 -26.48
C MET A 114 -8.39 -0.50 -26.70
N PHE A 115 -7.43 -1.29 -26.20
CA PHE A 115 -6.01 -0.93 -26.21
C PHE A 115 -5.21 -1.81 -27.17
N LYS A 116 -4.48 -1.19 -28.06
CA LYS A 116 -3.58 -1.89 -29.00
C LYS A 116 -2.57 -2.78 -28.29
N TYR A 117 -2.04 -2.30 -27.16
CA TYR A 117 -1.03 -2.99 -26.36
C TYR A 117 -1.60 -3.65 -25.09
N GLY A 118 -2.95 -3.69 -24.93
CA GLY A 118 -3.58 -4.20 -23.72
C GLY A 118 -3.26 -3.35 -22.50
N GLY A 119 -2.97 -4.01 -21.38
CA GLY A 119 -2.65 -3.33 -20.13
C GLY A 119 -1.45 -3.91 -19.41
N ILE A 120 -0.80 -3.08 -18.60
CA ILE A 120 0.23 -3.47 -17.64
C ILE A 120 -0.19 -3.06 -16.23
N ASN A 121 0.15 -3.89 -15.24
CA ASN A 121 -0.15 -3.63 -13.84
C ASN A 121 1.13 -3.64 -13.00
N LEU A 122 1.28 -2.64 -12.15
CA LEU A 122 2.29 -2.64 -11.08
C LEU A 122 1.72 -3.37 -9.87
N HIS A 123 2.29 -4.52 -9.55
CA HIS A 123 1.90 -5.33 -8.41
C HIS A 123 3.02 -5.36 -7.36
N PRO A 124 2.80 -4.91 -6.11
CA PRO A 124 3.87 -4.77 -5.12
C PRO A 124 4.14 -6.09 -4.38
N SER A 125 4.47 -7.15 -5.12
CA SER A 125 5.00 -8.42 -4.64
C SER A 125 5.89 -9.08 -5.69
N LEU A 126 6.55 -10.16 -5.30
CA LEU A 126 7.25 -11.07 -6.21
C LEU A 126 6.26 -12.14 -6.70
N LEU A 127 5.49 -11.85 -7.76
CA LEU A 127 4.56 -12.81 -8.34
C LEU A 127 5.29 -14.11 -8.73
N PRO A 128 4.66 -15.29 -8.51
CA PRO A 128 3.25 -15.53 -8.18
C PRO A 128 2.88 -15.43 -6.69
N LYS A 129 3.79 -15.00 -5.81
CA LYS A 129 3.44 -14.80 -4.39
C LYS A 129 2.51 -13.60 -4.23
N TYR A 130 1.51 -13.77 -3.35
CA TYR A 130 0.59 -12.71 -2.91
C TYR A 130 -0.19 -12.04 -4.05
N ARG A 131 -0.78 -12.82 -4.95
CA ARG A 131 -1.81 -12.33 -5.86
C ARG A 131 -2.98 -11.73 -5.05
N GLY A 132 -3.57 -10.65 -5.50
CA GLY A 132 -4.73 -10.01 -4.86
C GLY A 132 -4.43 -8.64 -4.26
N ALA A 133 -5.26 -8.23 -3.27
CA ALA A 133 -5.43 -6.82 -2.93
C ALA A 133 -4.34 -6.22 -2.04
N THR A 134 -3.69 -7.01 -1.17
CA THR A 134 -2.83 -6.48 -0.09
C THR A 134 -1.49 -7.21 0.04
N PRO A 135 -0.72 -7.33 -1.05
CA PRO A 135 0.49 -8.15 -1.10
C PRO A 135 1.57 -7.69 -0.11
N VAL A 136 1.77 -6.38 0.04
CA VAL A 136 2.76 -5.83 0.97
C VAL A 136 2.41 -6.15 2.43
N ASN A 137 1.14 -6.01 2.78
CA ASN A 137 0.68 -6.32 4.13
C ASN A 137 0.89 -7.82 4.42
N ALA A 138 0.58 -8.69 3.45
CA ALA A 138 0.76 -10.14 3.58
C ALA A 138 2.24 -10.52 3.78
N ALA A 139 3.16 -9.93 3.02
CA ALA A 139 4.60 -10.18 3.17
C ALA A 139 5.10 -9.78 4.57
N ILE A 140 4.67 -8.61 5.08
CA ILE A 140 5.05 -8.15 6.43
C ILE A 140 4.42 -9.03 7.52
N LEU A 141 3.14 -9.40 7.40
CA LEU A 141 2.45 -10.29 8.34
C LEU A 141 3.13 -11.66 8.44
N ASN A 142 3.55 -12.20 7.31
CA ASN A 142 4.27 -13.46 7.24
C ASN A 142 5.74 -13.34 7.66
N ARG A 143 6.22 -12.12 7.89
CA ARG A 143 7.61 -11.85 8.27
C ARG A 143 8.61 -12.34 7.24
N ASP A 144 8.24 -12.22 5.96
CA ASP A 144 9.12 -12.59 4.86
C ASP A 144 10.44 -11.80 4.94
N GLU A 145 11.55 -12.44 4.58
CA GLU A 145 12.87 -11.78 4.51
C GLU A 145 12.99 -10.85 3.30
N GLU A 146 12.15 -11.06 2.29
CA GLU A 146 12.08 -10.26 1.08
C GLU A 146 10.65 -10.09 0.57
N THR A 147 10.44 -8.98 -0.11
CA THR A 147 9.27 -8.72 -0.96
C THR A 147 9.79 -8.13 -2.27
N GLY A 148 8.94 -7.45 -3.01
CA GLY A 148 9.38 -6.78 -4.23
C GLY A 148 8.25 -6.14 -4.98
N LEU A 149 8.51 -5.88 -6.25
CA LEU A 149 7.50 -5.41 -7.18
C LEU A 149 7.58 -6.21 -8.48
N THR A 150 6.44 -6.36 -9.12
CA THR A 150 6.29 -6.98 -10.44
C THR A 150 5.50 -6.05 -11.34
N ILE A 151 6.01 -5.78 -12.55
CA ILE A 151 5.21 -5.21 -13.62
C ILE A 151 4.82 -6.38 -14.52
N GLN A 152 3.52 -6.64 -14.62
CA GLN A 152 2.95 -7.74 -15.38
C GLN A 152 2.04 -7.25 -16.50
N LYS A 153 1.86 -8.05 -17.53
CA LYS A 153 0.74 -7.88 -18.47
C LYS A 153 -0.55 -8.14 -17.73
N MET A 154 -1.57 -7.33 -17.96
CA MET A 154 -2.89 -7.61 -17.39
C MET A 154 -3.56 -8.75 -18.11
N SER A 155 -4.21 -9.63 -17.35
CA SER A 155 -5.02 -10.75 -17.81
C SER A 155 -6.41 -10.68 -17.22
N LEU A 156 -7.34 -11.53 -17.70
CA LEU A 156 -8.67 -11.61 -17.13
C LEU A 156 -8.69 -12.26 -15.73
N ALA A 157 -7.73 -13.13 -15.46
CA ALA A 157 -7.51 -13.70 -14.14
C ALA A 157 -6.64 -12.76 -13.32
N MET A 158 -7.03 -12.51 -12.07
CA MET A 158 -6.38 -11.53 -11.21
C MET A 158 -4.92 -11.91 -10.94
N ASP A 159 -4.02 -11.02 -11.31
CA ASP A 159 -2.56 -11.10 -11.09
C ASP A 159 -1.89 -12.36 -11.67
N GLU A 160 -2.44 -12.90 -12.77
CA GLU A 160 -1.92 -14.09 -13.44
C GLU A 160 -1.19 -13.82 -14.77
N GLY A 161 -1.02 -12.56 -15.12
CA GLY A 161 -0.36 -12.18 -16.37
C GLY A 161 1.15 -12.44 -16.35
N ASP A 162 1.71 -12.50 -17.55
CA ASP A 162 3.16 -12.66 -17.74
C ASP A 162 3.96 -11.50 -17.12
N ILE A 163 5.09 -11.82 -16.53
CA ILE A 163 6.02 -10.86 -15.92
C ILE A 163 6.82 -10.15 -17.01
N ILE A 164 6.73 -8.82 -17.03
CA ILE A 164 7.57 -7.96 -17.87
C ILE A 164 8.83 -7.56 -17.10
N PHE A 165 8.69 -7.24 -15.84
CA PHE A 165 9.78 -6.83 -14.94
C PHE A 165 9.49 -7.26 -13.51
N GLN A 166 10.51 -7.69 -12.80
CA GLN A 166 10.41 -8.04 -11.39
C GLN A 166 11.67 -7.62 -10.65
N GLN A 167 11.52 -7.07 -9.46
CA GLN A 167 12.63 -6.66 -8.60
C GLN A 167 12.37 -7.04 -7.15
N ALA A 168 13.29 -7.77 -6.55
CA ALA A 168 13.27 -8.11 -5.14
C ALA A 168 13.77 -6.94 -4.27
N THR A 169 13.23 -6.86 -3.06
CA THR A 169 13.63 -5.90 -2.03
C THR A 169 13.70 -6.64 -0.69
N ARG A 170 14.84 -6.59 -0.02
CA ARG A 170 15.01 -7.18 1.30
C ARG A 170 14.19 -6.42 2.35
N LEU A 171 13.54 -7.16 3.24
CA LEU A 171 12.89 -6.63 4.43
C LEU A 171 13.80 -6.82 5.64
N THR A 172 13.98 -5.76 6.41
CA THR A 172 14.80 -5.77 7.64
C THR A 172 13.98 -6.12 8.88
N GLY A 173 12.65 -6.24 8.70
CA GLY A 173 11.71 -6.47 9.79
C GLY A 173 11.33 -5.21 10.57
N THR A 174 11.62 -4.02 10.00
CA THR A 174 11.26 -2.72 10.60
C THR A 174 10.35 -1.88 9.71
N GLU A 175 10.15 -2.28 8.47
CA GLU A 175 9.33 -1.57 7.49
C GLU A 175 7.84 -1.63 7.85
N THR A 176 7.15 -0.54 7.57
CA THR A 176 5.69 -0.47 7.60
C THR A 176 5.13 -0.59 6.17
N ALA A 177 3.88 -1.02 6.05
CA ALA A 177 3.28 -1.27 4.73
C ALA A 177 3.24 0.00 3.85
N ASP A 178 2.97 1.16 4.42
CA ASP A 178 2.98 2.43 3.69
C ASP A 178 4.35 2.76 3.08
N LYS A 179 5.45 2.48 3.80
CA LYS A 179 6.80 2.72 3.30
C LYS A 179 7.17 1.78 2.16
N VAL A 180 6.82 0.50 2.29
CA VAL A 180 7.08 -0.48 1.22
C VAL A 180 6.25 -0.15 -0.02
N LEU A 181 4.97 0.19 0.15
CA LEU A 181 4.09 0.63 -0.95
C LEU A 181 4.61 1.90 -1.62
N TYR A 182 5.08 2.88 -0.84
CA TYR A 182 5.66 4.10 -1.38
C TYR A 182 6.92 3.81 -2.23
N ASN A 183 7.80 2.96 -1.74
CA ASN A 183 8.97 2.54 -2.50
C ASN A 183 8.58 1.81 -3.80
N SER A 184 7.57 0.92 -3.73
CA SER A 184 7.03 0.24 -4.91
C SER A 184 6.46 1.22 -5.94
N ALA A 185 5.79 2.29 -5.48
CA ALA A 185 5.31 3.35 -6.36
C ALA A 185 6.46 4.10 -7.06
N VAL A 186 7.52 4.42 -6.33
CA VAL A 186 8.68 5.15 -6.86
C VAL A 186 9.45 4.30 -7.87
N TYR A 187 9.87 3.10 -7.48
CA TYR A 187 10.64 2.21 -8.36
C TYR A 187 9.79 1.70 -9.52
N GLY A 188 8.56 1.26 -9.24
CA GLY A 188 7.65 0.76 -10.27
C GLY A 188 7.26 1.85 -11.27
N GLY A 189 6.96 3.06 -10.81
CA GLY A 189 6.69 4.21 -11.67
C GLY A 189 7.86 4.50 -12.61
N SER A 190 9.09 4.50 -12.10
CA SER A 190 10.30 4.69 -12.91
C SER A 190 10.51 3.57 -13.95
N HIS A 191 10.23 2.31 -13.63
CA HIS A 191 10.31 1.22 -14.60
C HIS A 191 9.20 1.29 -15.65
N ILE A 192 7.98 1.72 -15.25
CA ILE A 192 6.88 1.95 -16.20
C ILE A 192 7.28 3.00 -17.23
N THR A 193 7.94 4.10 -16.84
CA THR A 193 8.40 5.11 -17.83
C THR A 193 9.34 4.50 -18.87
N THR A 194 10.27 3.65 -18.45
CA THR A 194 11.20 2.93 -19.35
C THR A 194 10.43 2.03 -20.31
N ILE A 195 9.41 1.32 -19.82
CA ILE A 195 8.57 0.44 -20.65
C ILE A 195 7.80 1.28 -21.69
N LEU A 196 7.18 2.38 -21.28
CA LEU A 196 6.39 3.24 -22.17
C LEU A 196 7.24 3.87 -23.28
N ARG A 197 8.43 4.37 -22.96
CA ARG A 197 9.40 4.87 -23.95
C ARG A 197 9.82 3.75 -24.90
N GLY A 198 10.09 2.54 -24.39
CA GLY A 198 10.41 1.37 -25.18
C GLY A 198 9.32 1.03 -26.19
N ILE A 199 8.05 0.99 -25.76
CA ILE A 199 6.90 0.73 -26.65
C ILE A 199 6.75 1.84 -27.69
N SER A 200 6.91 3.11 -27.31
CA SER A 200 6.82 4.23 -28.25
C SER A 200 7.88 4.10 -29.35
N ARG A 201 9.11 3.75 -28.98
CA ARG A 201 10.24 3.61 -29.90
C ARG A 201 10.13 2.41 -30.82
N THR A 202 9.72 1.25 -30.30
CA THR A 202 9.74 -0.02 -31.06
C THR A 202 8.41 -0.36 -31.71
N GLY A 203 7.30 0.19 -31.21
CA GLY A 203 5.95 -0.21 -31.59
C GLY A 203 5.56 -1.60 -31.10
N GLU A 204 6.30 -2.17 -30.14
CA GLU A 204 6.10 -3.53 -29.62
C GLU A 204 6.10 -3.55 -28.10
N MET A 205 5.31 -4.46 -27.52
CA MET A 205 5.37 -4.77 -26.09
C MET A 205 6.70 -5.44 -25.74
N PRO A 206 7.28 -5.14 -24.59
CA PRO A 206 8.49 -5.83 -24.14
C PRO A 206 8.23 -7.34 -23.99
N LYS A 207 9.30 -8.12 -24.11
CA LYS A 207 9.25 -9.56 -23.83
C LYS A 207 8.77 -9.77 -22.40
N SER A 208 8.00 -10.82 -22.22
CA SER A 208 7.47 -11.22 -20.92
C SER A 208 7.65 -12.72 -20.73
N THR A 209 7.65 -13.16 -19.48
CA THR A 209 7.78 -14.58 -19.12
C THR A 209 6.60 -15.00 -18.27
N PRO A 210 6.07 -16.22 -18.44
CA PRO A 210 5.04 -16.75 -17.56
C PRO A 210 5.51 -16.74 -16.09
N GLN A 211 4.57 -16.59 -15.17
CA GLN A 211 4.85 -16.76 -13.74
C GLN A 211 5.21 -18.22 -13.45
N VAL A 212 6.25 -18.45 -12.65
CA VAL A 212 6.74 -19.80 -12.28
C VAL A 212 6.77 -19.93 -10.77
N GLY A 213 6.35 -21.06 -10.24
CA GLY A 213 6.29 -21.37 -8.79
C GLY A 213 4.86 -21.47 -8.29
N GLU A 214 4.73 -21.80 -6.98
CA GLU A 214 3.44 -21.94 -6.32
C GLU A 214 2.83 -20.57 -6.03
N PRO A 215 1.61 -20.29 -6.50
CA PRO A 215 0.95 -19.03 -6.22
C PRO A 215 0.45 -18.97 -4.78
N SER A 216 0.51 -17.79 -4.18
CA SER A 216 -0.21 -17.50 -2.95
C SER A 216 -1.12 -16.29 -3.13
N TYR A 217 -2.12 -16.15 -2.27
CA TYR A 217 -3.17 -15.16 -2.41
C TYR A 217 -3.33 -14.33 -1.15
N CYS A 218 -3.68 -13.06 -1.30
CA CYS A 218 -3.99 -12.16 -0.20
C CYS A 218 -5.35 -11.50 -0.43
N SER A 219 -6.14 -11.42 0.63
CA SER A 219 -7.49 -10.84 0.61
C SER A 219 -7.48 -9.36 1.01
N ILE A 220 -8.64 -8.72 0.85
CA ILE A 220 -8.86 -7.35 1.34
C ILE A 220 -8.82 -7.35 2.87
N ILE A 221 -8.07 -6.41 3.45
CA ILE A 221 -8.01 -6.17 4.89
C ILE A 221 -9.30 -5.49 5.35
N LYS A 222 -9.79 -5.90 6.51
CA LYS A 222 -10.95 -5.31 7.18
C LYS A 222 -10.51 -4.57 8.45
N LYS A 223 -11.37 -3.72 8.96
CA LYS A 223 -11.08 -2.96 10.18
C LYS A 223 -10.83 -3.87 11.39
N GLU A 224 -11.56 -4.97 11.45
CA GLU A 224 -11.52 -5.97 12.53
C GLU A 224 -10.18 -6.70 12.58
N ASP A 225 -9.47 -6.84 11.45
CA ASP A 225 -8.16 -7.47 11.38
C ASP A 225 -7.10 -6.72 12.21
N GLY A 226 -7.36 -5.45 12.53
CA GLY A 226 -6.53 -4.64 13.41
C GLY A 226 -6.64 -4.96 14.89
N LEU A 227 -7.59 -5.81 15.33
CA LEU A 227 -7.69 -6.21 16.73
C LEU A 227 -6.47 -7.08 17.12
N ILE A 228 -5.79 -6.68 18.20
CA ILE A 228 -4.63 -7.40 18.70
C ILE A 228 -5.09 -8.61 19.50
N ASN A 229 -4.59 -9.79 19.15
CA ASN A 229 -4.69 -10.97 19.98
C ASN A 229 -3.43 -11.08 20.85
N TRP A 230 -3.54 -10.75 22.11
CA TRP A 230 -2.40 -10.76 23.03
C TRP A 230 -1.82 -12.16 23.30
N ASN A 231 -2.53 -13.24 22.96
CA ASN A 231 -2.00 -14.60 23.02
C ASN A 231 -1.01 -14.92 21.89
N ASP A 232 -0.92 -14.07 20.88
CA ASP A 232 0.11 -14.17 19.84
C ASP A 232 1.49 -13.76 20.41
N SER A 233 2.58 -14.11 19.71
CA SER A 233 3.93 -13.69 20.08
C SER A 233 4.16 -12.19 19.84
N ALA A 234 5.08 -11.61 20.60
CA ALA A 234 5.48 -10.21 20.43
C ALA A 234 5.96 -9.91 19.00
N GLU A 235 6.67 -10.86 18.38
CA GLU A 235 7.11 -10.76 16.98
C GLU A 235 5.93 -10.70 16.00
N LYS A 236 4.90 -11.53 16.20
CA LYS A 236 3.70 -11.55 15.35
C LYS A 236 2.90 -10.25 15.49
N ILE A 237 2.72 -9.77 16.73
CA ILE A 237 2.01 -8.51 17.00
C ILE A 237 2.80 -7.30 16.45
N ASP A 238 4.13 -7.28 16.57
CA ASP A 238 4.98 -6.26 15.96
C ASP A 238 4.81 -6.24 14.42
N ALA A 239 4.79 -7.41 13.79
CA ALA A 239 4.53 -7.53 12.36
C ALA A 239 3.13 -7.05 11.98
N GLN A 240 2.09 -7.38 12.77
CA GLN A 240 0.72 -6.92 12.56
C GLN A 240 0.63 -5.38 12.63
N ILE A 241 1.26 -4.76 13.62
CA ILE A 241 1.28 -3.30 13.77
C ILE A 241 1.93 -2.64 12.54
N ARG A 242 3.05 -3.17 12.07
CA ARG A 242 3.74 -2.66 10.88
C ARG A 242 2.95 -2.89 9.60
N ALA A 243 2.36 -4.07 9.44
CA ALA A 243 1.55 -4.41 8.28
C ALA A 243 0.28 -3.57 8.18
N TYR A 244 -0.31 -3.21 9.29
CA TYR A 244 -1.57 -2.46 9.32
C TYR A 244 -1.40 -0.95 9.54
N THR A 245 -0.17 -0.45 9.49
CA THR A 245 0.12 0.98 9.51
C THR A 245 0.07 1.57 8.10
N PRO A 246 -0.69 2.65 7.83
CA PRO A 246 -1.53 3.41 8.78
C PRO A 246 -2.96 2.88 8.93
N TRP A 247 -3.41 1.98 8.06
CA TRP A 247 -4.77 1.44 8.05
C TRP A 247 -4.77 -0.09 8.02
N PRO A 248 -5.66 -0.71 8.80
CA PRO A 248 -6.68 -0.15 9.70
C PRO A 248 -6.09 0.41 11.02
N GLY A 249 -4.81 0.19 11.27
CA GLY A 249 -4.14 0.37 12.54
C GLY A 249 -4.47 -0.76 13.51
N CYS A 250 -3.57 -1.04 14.47
CA CYS A 250 -3.80 -2.06 15.47
C CYS A 250 -4.42 -1.47 16.73
N PHE A 251 -5.37 -2.18 17.32
CA PHE A 251 -6.10 -1.72 18.51
C PHE A 251 -6.41 -2.88 19.47
N THR A 252 -6.68 -2.49 20.69
CA THR A 252 -7.10 -3.35 21.79
C THR A 252 -8.10 -2.55 22.64
N HIS A 253 -8.57 -3.12 23.76
CA HIS A 253 -9.40 -2.41 24.72
C HIS A 253 -8.73 -2.41 26.10
N SER A 254 -8.95 -1.35 26.83
CA SER A 254 -8.58 -1.22 28.24
C SER A 254 -9.76 -0.68 29.01
N ASN A 255 -10.33 -1.49 29.90
CA ASN A 255 -11.56 -1.17 30.65
C ASN A 255 -12.70 -0.68 29.73
N GLY A 256 -12.92 -1.37 28.61
CA GLY A 256 -13.97 -1.06 27.62
C GLY A 256 -13.69 0.15 26.73
N VAL A 257 -12.55 0.84 26.88
CA VAL A 257 -12.14 1.96 26.02
C VAL A 257 -11.13 1.48 24.98
N GLN A 258 -11.37 1.77 23.70
CA GLN A 258 -10.44 1.41 22.64
C GLN A 258 -9.12 2.16 22.78
N LEU A 259 -8.02 1.41 22.70
CA LEU A 259 -6.65 1.88 22.68
C LEU A 259 -5.96 1.41 21.41
N LYS A 260 -5.47 2.30 20.56
CA LYS A 260 -4.62 1.96 19.42
C LYS A 260 -3.16 1.89 19.84
N ILE A 261 -2.48 0.88 19.34
CA ILE A 261 -1.02 0.77 19.40
C ILE A 261 -0.48 1.19 18.02
N ILE A 262 0.07 2.39 17.96
CA ILE A 262 0.51 2.99 16.69
C ILE A 262 1.91 2.52 16.30
N LYS A 263 2.81 2.45 17.31
CA LYS A 263 4.17 1.93 17.13
C LYS A 263 4.55 1.05 18.31
N ALA A 264 5.10 -0.09 17.96
CA ALA A 264 5.70 -1.00 18.94
C ALA A 264 6.85 -1.77 18.30
N ARG A 265 7.53 -2.57 19.11
CA ARG A 265 8.56 -3.50 18.67
C ARG A 265 8.65 -4.68 19.63
N ASP A 266 9.08 -5.80 19.12
CA ASP A 266 9.42 -6.97 19.94
C ASP A 266 10.66 -6.67 20.81
N ALA A 267 10.59 -6.94 22.10
CA ALA A 267 11.71 -6.78 23.04
C ALA A 267 12.93 -7.61 22.65
N ASN A 268 12.74 -8.78 22.04
CA ASN A 268 13.84 -9.63 21.60
C ASN A 268 14.70 -8.97 20.52
N LYS A 269 14.12 -8.13 19.65
CA LYS A 269 14.87 -7.41 18.60
C LYS A 269 15.85 -6.38 19.16
N ILE A 270 15.65 -5.94 20.40
CA ILE A 270 16.55 -4.97 21.07
C ILE A 270 17.35 -5.59 22.22
N ALA A 271 17.10 -6.85 22.53
CA ALA A 271 17.77 -7.54 23.65
C ALA A 271 19.29 -7.63 23.49
N ALA A 272 19.80 -7.64 22.25
CA ALA A 272 21.24 -7.56 21.99
C ALA A 272 21.84 -6.20 22.40
N GLN A 273 21.05 -5.13 22.41
CA GLN A 273 21.44 -3.78 22.78
C GLN A 273 21.15 -3.47 24.26
N ASP A 274 20.26 -4.23 24.88
CA ASP A 274 19.86 -4.09 26.28
C ASP A 274 19.56 -5.46 26.90
N PRO A 275 20.60 -6.13 27.43
CA PRO A 275 20.46 -7.47 28.04
C PRO A 275 19.52 -7.51 29.24
N ASN A 276 19.26 -6.37 29.89
CA ASN A 276 18.40 -6.26 31.09
C ASN A 276 16.94 -6.05 30.75
N ILE A 277 16.58 -5.95 29.46
CA ILE A 277 15.19 -5.78 29.09
C ILE A 277 14.39 -7.04 29.42
N VAL A 278 13.20 -6.84 29.98
CA VAL A 278 12.27 -7.94 30.28
C VAL A 278 11.85 -8.59 28.97
N LYS A 279 12.15 -9.88 28.80
CA LYS A 279 11.85 -10.63 27.57
C LYS A 279 10.57 -11.45 27.66
N ASN A 280 10.26 -11.89 28.87
CA ASN A 280 9.05 -12.66 29.15
C ASN A 280 8.82 -12.72 30.67
N THR A 281 7.57 -12.87 31.09
CA THR A 281 7.17 -13.12 32.49
C THR A 281 6.07 -14.18 32.52
N ASN A 282 5.63 -14.53 33.72
CA ASN A 282 4.46 -15.41 33.92
C ASN A 282 3.14 -14.62 34.03
N ALA A 283 3.13 -13.33 33.66
CA ALA A 283 1.93 -12.53 33.65
C ALA A 283 0.98 -12.96 32.51
N VAL A 284 -0.30 -12.73 32.71
CA VAL A 284 -1.32 -12.98 31.67
C VAL A 284 -1.03 -12.12 30.44
N PRO A 285 -1.14 -12.67 29.22
CA PRO A 285 -1.02 -11.88 28.00
C PRO A 285 -1.94 -10.65 28.00
N GLY A 286 -1.44 -9.51 27.52
CA GLY A 286 -2.10 -8.19 27.60
C GLY A 286 -1.74 -7.40 28.87
N THR A 287 -1.06 -7.97 29.86
CA THR A 287 -0.67 -7.25 31.09
C THR A 287 0.37 -6.17 30.79
N ILE A 288 0.10 -4.96 31.24
CA ILE A 288 1.07 -3.86 31.25
C ILE A 288 2.07 -4.11 32.38
N LEU A 289 3.28 -4.52 32.03
CA LEU A 289 4.31 -4.93 32.99
C LEU A 289 5.02 -3.74 33.64
N GLU A 290 5.46 -2.79 32.81
CA GLU A 290 6.37 -1.73 33.22
C GLU A 290 6.25 -0.52 32.31
N TYR A 291 6.50 0.66 32.88
CA TYR A 291 6.85 1.87 32.15
C TYR A 291 8.35 2.12 32.18
N ASN A 292 9.04 1.76 31.13
CA ASN A 292 10.44 2.04 30.98
C ASN A 292 10.67 3.42 30.34
N LYS A 293 11.25 4.36 31.09
CA LYS A 293 11.43 5.76 30.64
C LYS A 293 12.30 5.93 29.41
N GLN A 294 13.14 4.94 29.08
CA GLN A 294 14.04 4.98 27.92
C GLN A 294 13.50 4.20 26.73
N ARG A 295 12.65 3.20 26.95
CA ARG A 295 12.27 2.22 25.94
C ARG A 295 10.82 2.31 25.52
N GLY A 296 9.88 2.45 26.45
CA GLY A 296 8.44 2.43 26.17
C GLY A 296 7.63 1.75 27.28
N ILE A 297 6.43 1.35 26.93
CA ILE A 297 5.51 0.61 27.80
C ILE A 297 5.64 -0.87 27.43
N LEU A 298 6.03 -1.68 28.40
CA LEU A 298 6.24 -3.12 28.23
C LEU A 298 4.92 -3.86 28.49
N ILE A 299 4.53 -4.69 27.54
CA ILE A 299 3.27 -5.44 27.54
C ILE A 299 3.56 -6.92 27.36
N GLN A 300 3.09 -7.75 28.26
CA GLN A 300 3.20 -9.21 28.12
C GLN A 300 2.37 -9.68 26.93
N THR A 301 2.94 -10.60 26.14
CA THR A 301 2.25 -11.29 25.04
C THR A 301 2.24 -12.79 25.31
N GLY A 302 1.65 -13.60 24.44
CA GLY A 302 1.66 -15.06 24.58
C GLY A 302 3.06 -15.65 24.56
N ASP A 303 3.97 -15.01 23.81
CA ASP A 303 5.40 -15.31 23.81
C ASP A 303 6.20 -14.02 23.62
N GLY A 304 7.01 -13.69 24.62
CA GLY A 304 7.82 -12.47 24.63
C GLY A 304 7.08 -11.25 25.17
N VAL A 305 7.70 -10.09 25.02
CA VAL A 305 7.22 -8.80 25.47
C VAL A 305 7.21 -7.79 24.32
N LEU A 306 6.08 -7.12 24.15
CA LEU A 306 5.94 -6.02 23.22
C LEU A 306 6.27 -4.70 23.91
N ILE A 307 7.00 -3.82 23.23
CA ILE A 307 7.33 -2.47 23.72
C ILE A 307 6.56 -1.46 22.89
N ALA A 308 5.48 -0.91 23.45
CA ALA A 308 4.72 0.14 22.81
C ALA A 308 5.38 1.51 23.00
N THR A 309 5.54 2.25 21.89
CA THR A 309 6.23 3.54 21.88
C THR A 309 5.34 4.71 21.44
N GLU A 310 4.24 4.43 20.74
CA GLU A 310 3.24 5.42 20.37
C GLU A 310 1.84 4.81 20.49
N LEU A 311 0.95 5.48 21.22
CA LEU A 311 -0.38 5.00 21.55
C LEU A 311 -1.43 6.10 21.35
N GLN A 312 -2.69 5.69 21.20
CA GLN A 312 -3.80 6.61 20.99
C GLN A 312 -5.07 6.10 21.66
N TRP A 313 -5.58 6.80 22.64
CA TRP A 313 -6.93 6.58 23.14
C TRP A 313 -7.98 6.94 22.10
N GLN A 314 -9.10 6.25 22.13
CA GLN A 314 -10.27 6.56 21.29
C GLN A 314 -10.62 8.05 21.34
N ALA A 315 -10.81 8.64 20.16
CA ALA A 315 -11.14 10.07 19.98
C ALA A 315 -10.09 11.06 20.51
N LYS A 316 -8.88 10.62 20.84
CA LYS A 316 -7.75 11.50 21.23
C LYS A 316 -6.70 11.53 20.10
N LYS A 317 -5.70 12.40 20.25
CA LYS A 317 -4.52 12.42 19.39
C LYS A 317 -3.56 11.29 19.77
N SER A 318 -2.77 10.80 18.81
CA SER A 318 -1.67 9.89 19.11
C SER A 318 -0.61 10.61 19.96
N MET A 319 0.04 9.87 20.85
CA MET A 319 1.05 10.36 21.77
C MET A 319 2.20 9.38 21.88
N ASP A 320 3.41 9.90 22.03
CA ASP A 320 4.53 9.09 22.47
C ASP A 320 4.25 8.51 23.87
N TYR A 321 4.91 7.43 24.21
CA TYR A 321 4.70 6.70 25.47
C TYR A 321 4.94 7.53 26.73
N LYS A 322 5.81 8.55 26.70
CA LYS A 322 6.07 9.43 27.85
C LYS A 322 4.89 10.34 28.10
N SER A 323 4.42 11.01 27.06
CA SER A 323 3.22 11.87 27.09
C SER A 323 1.98 11.07 27.46
N PHE A 324 1.86 9.84 26.94
CA PHE A 324 0.77 8.94 27.26
C PHE A 324 0.73 8.60 28.76
N MET A 325 1.87 8.19 29.34
CA MET A 325 1.95 7.81 30.75
C MET A 325 1.73 8.97 31.73
N ASN A 326 1.99 10.21 31.34
CA ASN A 326 1.66 11.38 32.18
C ASN A 326 0.15 11.49 32.46
N GLY A 327 -0.70 11.00 31.54
CA GLY A 327 -2.16 11.01 31.67
C GLY A 327 -2.78 9.66 32.07
N ALA A 328 -2.03 8.57 32.04
CA ALA A 328 -2.52 7.21 32.24
C ALA A 328 -2.23 6.70 33.67
N ARG A 329 -2.92 7.28 34.65
CA ARG A 329 -2.82 6.84 36.05
C ARG A 329 -3.31 5.41 36.21
N ASN A 330 -2.59 4.59 37.00
CA ASN A 330 -2.91 3.18 37.26
C ASN A 330 -2.93 2.27 36.00
N PHE A 331 -2.19 2.63 34.96
CA PHE A 331 -2.14 1.85 33.74
C PHE A 331 -1.25 0.59 33.89
N ILE A 332 -0.19 0.67 34.71
CA ILE A 332 0.66 -0.49 35.02
C ILE A 332 -0.14 -1.51 35.81
N GLY A 333 -0.02 -2.78 35.43
CA GLY A 333 -0.76 -3.90 36.01
C GLY A 333 -2.16 -4.12 35.41
N THR A 334 -2.65 -3.21 34.54
CA THR A 334 -3.90 -3.49 33.80
C THR A 334 -3.68 -4.56 32.73
N VAL A 335 -4.73 -5.29 32.38
CA VAL A 335 -4.75 -6.27 31.31
C VAL A 335 -5.52 -5.69 30.13
N LEU A 336 -4.91 -5.68 28.97
CA LEU A 336 -5.54 -5.29 27.72
C LEU A 336 -6.32 -6.46 27.12
N GLU A 337 -7.48 -6.18 26.48
CA GLU A 337 -8.42 -7.16 25.94
C GLU A 337 -8.43 -7.17 24.39
#